data_7a272e117ea3caa75f8c6fdb1f6aebca
#
_entry.id   7a272e117ea3caa75f8c6fdb1f6aebca
#
_cell.length_a   1.000
_cell.length_b   1.000
_cell.length_c   1.000
_cell.angle_alpha   90.00
_cell.angle_beta   90.00
_cell.angle_gamma   90.00
#
_symmetry.space_group_name_H-M   'P 1'
#
loop_
_entity.id
_entity.type
_entity.pdbx_description
1 polymer ?
#
loop_
_entity_poly.entity_id
_entity_poly.type
_entity_poly.pdbx_seq_one_letter_code
_entity_poly.pdbx_strand_id
1 'polypeptide(L)'
;MPEFFQQPQYEGRSMMCRKLTMLPIECIVRGYITGSGWASYQKTGKVCGIQLPEGLQESEKMPEPIYTPSTKAEIGDHDENISYEQSITVLEKQFPGHGEEYATKLRDYTIALYKKCAEYALSRGIIIADTKFEFGLDENGNVVLGDEMLTPDSSRFWPLEGYEAGHGQPSFDKQFVRNWLKANPDSNYDLPQDVIDKTIEKYLEAYEMLTGKKL
;
A
#
# COMPACT_ATOMS: atom_id res chain seq x y z
N MET A 1 -11.45 25.22 6.41
CA MET A 1 -10.35 24.95 7.35
C MET A 1 -10.56 25.79 8.60
N PRO A 2 -10.47 25.24 9.84
CA PRO A 2 -10.55 26.04 11.06
C PRO A 2 -9.44 27.13 11.08
N GLU A 3 -9.73 28.27 11.72
CA GLU A 3 -8.85 29.45 11.72
C GLU A 3 -7.40 29.13 12.15
N PHE A 4 -7.25 28.27 13.16
CA PHE A 4 -5.93 27.82 13.62
C PHE A 4 -5.05 27.25 12.50
N PHE A 5 -5.64 26.50 11.55
CA PHE A 5 -4.93 25.85 10.44
C PHE A 5 -4.79 26.74 9.18
N GLN A 6 -5.22 28.01 9.24
CA GLN A 6 -5.06 28.97 8.15
C GLN A 6 -3.74 29.75 8.24
N GLN A 7 -2.92 29.47 9.26
CA GLN A 7 -1.61 30.09 9.44
C GLN A 7 -0.61 29.57 8.38
N PRO A 8 0.37 30.39 7.94
CA PRO A 8 1.28 30.04 6.83
C PRO A 8 2.05 28.73 7.04
N GLN A 9 2.40 28.37 8.30
CA GLN A 9 3.10 27.12 8.58
C GLN A 9 2.30 25.84 8.28
N TYR A 10 0.97 25.95 8.13
CA TYR A 10 0.07 24.84 7.82
C TYR A 10 -0.38 24.82 6.35
N GLU A 11 -0.01 25.83 5.56
CA GLU A 11 -0.34 25.88 4.14
C GLU A 11 0.27 24.69 3.40
N GLY A 12 -0.53 24.00 2.58
CA GLY A 12 -0.12 22.79 1.86
C GLY A 12 0.14 21.55 2.73
N ARG A 13 0.00 21.66 4.07
CA ARG A 13 0.29 20.55 5.02
C ARG A 13 -0.93 20.08 5.81
N SER A 14 -2.08 20.70 5.60
CA SER A 14 -3.28 20.38 6.37
C SER A 14 -4.43 20.03 5.47
N MET A 15 -5.13 18.96 5.82
CA MET A 15 -6.33 18.50 5.15
C MET A 15 -7.44 18.28 6.17
N MET A 16 -8.63 18.77 5.88
CA MET A 16 -9.80 18.51 6.71
C MET A 16 -10.45 17.22 6.23
N CYS A 17 -10.48 16.22 7.11
CA CYS A 17 -11.03 14.91 6.83
C CYS A 17 -12.31 14.65 7.61
N ARG A 18 -13.16 13.78 7.06
CA ARG A 18 -14.28 13.20 7.79
C ARG A 18 -13.75 12.15 8.75
N LYS A 19 -14.25 12.14 10.00
CA LYS A 19 -13.89 11.10 10.96
C LYS A 19 -14.65 9.82 10.64
N LEU A 20 -13.94 8.70 10.59
CA LEU A 20 -14.48 7.36 10.42
C LEU A 20 -14.17 6.51 11.65
N THR A 21 -14.98 5.47 11.88
CA THR A 21 -14.62 4.36 12.75
C THR A 21 -13.79 3.38 11.93
N MET A 22 -12.46 3.40 12.10
CA MET A 22 -11.55 2.60 11.28
C MET A 22 -11.72 1.10 11.51
N LEU A 23 -11.70 0.34 10.43
CA LEU A 23 -11.70 -1.13 10.47
C LEU A 23 -10.27 -1.63 10.69
N PRO A 24 -10.06 -2.66 11.53
CA PRO A 24 -8.72 -3.08 12.00
C PRO A 24 -7.99 -3.99 10.99
N ILE A 25 -8.14 -3.73 9.70
CA ILE A 25 -7.55 -4.50 8.61
C ILE A 25 -6.81 -3.57 7.67
N GLU A 26 -5.54 -3.85 7.42
CA GLU A 26 -4.81 -3.29 6.30
C GLU A 26 -5.14 -4.09 5.04
N CYS A 27 -5.73 -3.43 4.06
CA CYS A 27 -6.22 -4.04 2.83
C CYS A 27 -5.14 -3.98 1.75
N ILE A 28 -4.24 -4.95 1.76
CA ILE A 28 -3.14 -5.02 0.80
C ILE A 28 -3.61 -5.80 -0.44
N VAL A 29 -3.32 -5.24 -1.61
CA VAL A 29 -3.55 -5.88 -2.91
C VAL A 29 -2.24 -5.93 -3.69
N ARG A 30 -1.98 -7.06 -4.32
CA ARG A 30 -0.77 -7.30 -5.11
C ARG A 30 -1.14 -7.70 -6.53
N GLY A 31 -0.63 -6.96 -7.51
CA GLY A 31 -0.71 -7.32 -8.92
C GLY A 31 0.58 -7.96 -9.43
N TYR A 32 1.67 -7.78 -8.68
CA TYR A 32 2.98 -8.35 -8.94
C TYR A 32 3.52 -9.01 -7.68
N ILE A 33 4.29 -10.09 -7.85
CA ILE A 33 4.85 -10.84 -6.72
C ILE A 33 6.20 -10.25 -6.30
N THR A 34 6.23 -9.54 -5.17
CA THR A 34 7.43 -8.86 -4.65
C THR A 34 7.40 -8.71 -3.13
N GLY A 35 8.48 -8.25 -2.55
CA GLY A 35 8.62 -7.93 -1.13
C GLY A 35 8.23 -9.10 -0.22
N SER A 36 7.39 -8.85 0.81
CA SER A 36 6.96 -9.89 1.74
C SER A 36 6.13 -10.99 1.07
N GLY A 37 5.38 -10.65 0.00
CA GLY A 37 4.64 -11.62 -0.82
C GLY A 37 5.60 -12.60 -1.52
N TRP A 38 6.66 -12.09 -2.14
CA TRP A 38 7.71 -12.92 -2.75
C TRP A 38 8.40 -13.81 -1.74
N ALA A 39 8.80 -13.25 -0.58
CA ALA A 39 9.42 -14.04 0.48
C ALA A 39 8.50 -15.16 1.03
N SER A 40 7.21 -14.92 1.13
CA SER A 40 6.22 -15.94 1.51
C SER A 40 6.07 -17.01 0.44
N TYR A 41 5.95 -16.61 -0.82
CA TYR A 41 5.84 -17.51 -1.96
C TYR A 41 7.05 -18.43 -2.07
N GLN A 42 8.28 -17.91 -1.95
CA GLN A 42 9.50 -18.73 -1.98
C GLN A 42 9.53 -19.82 -0.91
N LYS A 43 8.94 -19.55 0.27
CA LYS A 43 8.92 -20.50 1.39
C LYS A 43 7.83 -21.56 1.27
N THR A 44 6.67 -21.19 0.77
CA THR A 44 5.46 -22.01 0.92
C THR A 44 4.65 -22.18 -0.36
N GLY A 45 4.99 -21.49 -1.44
CA GLY A 45 4.16 -21.40 -2.65
C GLY A 45 2.87 -20.58 -2.44
N LYS A 46 2.68 -19.98 -1.26
CA LYS A 46 1.44 -19.28 -0.87
C LYS A 46 1.70 -17.88 -0.37
N VAL A 47 0.68 -17.02 -0.49
CA VAL A 47 0.63 -15.70 0.13
C VAL A 47 -0.72 -15.53 0.81
N CYS A 48 -0.76 -15.27 2.12
CA CYS A 48 -1.99 -15.12 2.91
C CYS A 48 -3.00 -16.29 2.69
N GLY A 49 -2.48 -17.52 2.61
CA GLY A 49 -3.29 -18.73 2.37
C GLY A 49 -3.62 -19.00 0.89
N ILE A 50 -3.42 -18.03 0.00
CA ILE A 50 -3.70 -18.18 -1.45
C ILE A 50 -2.56 -18.96 -2.10
N GLN A 51 -2.89 -20.11 -2.72
CA GLN A 51 -1.95 -20.88 -3.52
C GLN A 51 -1.69 -20.16 -4.82
N LEU A 52 -0.42 -19.89 -5.13
CA LEU A 52 -0.01 -19.26 -6.39
C LEU A 52 0.52 -20.31 -7.38
N PRO A 53 0.54 -20.01 -8.70
CA PRO A 53 1.17 -20.86 -9.70
C PRO A 53 2.64 -21.15 -9.37
N GLU A 54 3.11 -22.32 -9.76
CA GLU A 54 4.53 -22.67 -9.64
C GLU A 54 5.38 -21.93 -10.68
N GLY A 55 6.64 -21.66 -10.33
CA GLY A 55 7.61 -21.07 -11.25
C GLY A 55 7.53 -19.57 -11.42
N LEU A 56 6.73 -18.85 -10.62
CA LEU A 56 6.74 -17.39 -10.62
C LEU A 56 8.12 -16.85 -10.27
N GLN A 57 8.51 -15.78 -10.94
CA GLN A 57 9.75 -15.05 -10.71
C GLN A 57 9.52 -13.79 -9.89
N GLU A 58 10.55 -13.27 -9.24
CA GLU A 58 10.46 -12.01 -8.52
C GLU A 58 9.99 -10.88 -9.44
N SER A 59 9.11 -10.02 -8.94
CA SER A 59 8.49 -8.92 -9.70
C SER A 59 7.61 -9.35 -10.87
N GLU A 60 7.30 -10.63 -11.03
CA GLU A 60 6.42 -11.08 -12.11
C GLU A 60 4.97 -10.62 -11.87
N LYS A 61 4.31 -10.23 -12.97
CA LYS A 61 2.91 -9.88 -12.97
C LYS A 61 2.06 -11.12 -12.76
N MET A 62 1.18 -11.09 -11.76
CA MET A 62 0.23 -12.19 -11.52
C MET A 62 -0.92 -12.16 -12.51
N PRO A 63 -1.51 -13.34 -12.86
CA PRO A 63 -2.65 -13.42 -13.76
C PRO A 63 -3.83 -12.55 -13.31
N GLU A 64 -4.10 -12.53 -12.02
CA GLU A 64 -5.09 -11.66 -11.36
C GLU A 64 -4.49 -11.05 -10.10
N PRO A 65 -4.89 -9.82 -9.74
CA PRO A 65 -4.50 -9.23 -8.46
C PRO A 65 -5.06 -10.06 -7.29
N ILE A 66 -4.25 -10.24 -6.26
CA ILE A 66 -4.65 -10.97 -5.06
C ILE A 66 -4.82 -10.01 -3.87
N TYR A 67 -5.85 -10.27 -3.06
CA TYR A 67 -6.09 -9.60 -1.78
C TYR A 67 -5.34 -10.32 -0.67
N THR A 68 -4.42 -9.61 -0.02
CA THR A 68 -3.49 -10.18 0.98
C THR A 68 -3.52 -9.31 2.25
N PRO A 69 -4.59 -9.40 3.04
CA PRO A 69 -4.77 -8.53 4.20
C PRO A 69 -3.74 -8.76 5.29
N SER A 70 -3.54 -7.75 6.13
CA SER A 70 -2.87 -7.88 7.42
C SER A 70 -3.71 -7.28 8.54
N THR A 71 -3.44 -7.69 9.77
CA THR A 71 -3.96 -7.00 10.94
C THR A 71 -3.32 -5.63 11.02
N LYS A 72 -4.02 -4.67 11.63
CA LYS A 72 -3.44 -3.41 12.05
C LYS A 72 -3.00 -3.56 13.51
N ALA A 73 -1.70 -3.72 13.73
CA ALA A 73 -1.14 -3.90 15.06
C ALA A 73 -1.27 -2.62 15.91
N GLU A 74 -1.25 -2.79 17.23
CA GLU A 74 -1.09 -1.66 18.15
C GLU A 74 0.33 -1.09 18.06
N ILE A 75 0.49 0.15 18.53
CA ILE A 75 1.81 0.82 18.49
C ILE A 75 2.83 0.00 19.27
N GLY A 76 3.85 -0.49 18.56
CA GLY A 76 4.94 -1.30 19.11
C GLY A 76 4.91 -2.78 18.69
N ASP A 77 3.81 -3.24 18.10
CA ASP A 77 3.71 -4.57 17.52
C ASP A 77 3.85 -4.51 15.99
N HIS A 78 4.03 -5.67 15.36
CA HIS A 78 4.12 -5.79 13.91
C HIS A 78 2.81 -6.29 13.31
N ASP A 79 2.44 -5.72 12.16
CA ASP A 79 1.31 -6.19 11.37
C ASP A 79 1.54 -7.63 10.92
N GLU A 80 0.53 -8.47 11.12
CA GLU A 80 0.57 -9.87 10.74
C GLU A 80 -0.23 -10.11 9.47
N ASN A 81 0.39 -10.73 8.47
CA ASN A 81 -0.31 -11.19 7.28
C ASN A 81 -1.33 -12.28 7.67
N ILE A 82 -2.57 -12.08 7.28
CA ILE A 82 -3.68 -12.99 7.58
C ILE A 82 -4.38 -13.45 6.30
N SER A 83 -5.11 -14.57 6.39
CA SER A 83 -5.98 -14.98 5.29
C SER A 83 -7.29 -14.18 5.28
N TYR A 84 -8.03 -14.29 4.17
CA TYR A 84 -9.37 -13.70 4.08
C TYR A 84 -10.29 -14.20 5.21
N GLU A 85 -10.27 -15.50 5.51
CA GLU A 85 -11.09 -16.12 6.57
C GLU A 85 -10.71 -15.60 7.95
N GLN A 86 -9.41 -15.38 8.19
CA GLN A 86 -8.94 -14.78 9.43
C GLN A 86 -9.39 -13.31 9.55
N SER A 87 -9.44 -12.56 8.43
CA SER A 87 -9.95 -11.17 8.45
C SER A 87 -11.44 -11.13 8.86
N ILE A 88 -12.26 -12.10 8.44
CA ILE A 88 -13.64 -12.25 8.92
C ILE A 88 -13.68 -12.38 10.45
N THR A 89 -12.82 -13.25 10.99
CA THR A 89 -12.75 -13.47 12.45
C THR A 89 -12.36 -12.21 13.22
N VAL A 90 -11.39 -11.45 12.70
CA VAL A 90 -10.94 -10.18 13.31
C VAL A 90 -12.08 -9.17 13.31
N LEU A 91 -12.77 -9.02 12.18
CA LEU A 91 -13.89 -8.08 12.04
C LEU A 91 -15.09 -8.50 12.87
N GLU A 92 -15.43 -9.79 12.92
CA GLU A 92 -16.54 -10.32 13.73
C GLU A 92 -16.34 -10.04 15.22
N LYS A 93 -15.11 -10.11 15.71
CA LYS A 93 -14.78 -9.81 17.11
C LYS A 93 -15.08 -8.36 17.48
N GLN A 94 -14.82 -7.43 16.57
CA GLN A 94 -15.02 -5.99 16.81
C GLN A 94 -16.42 -5.52 16.40
N PHE A 95 -17.01 -6.15 15.39
CA PHE A 95 -18.32 -5.81 14.83
C PHE A 95 -19.20 -7.05 14.72
N PRO A 96 -19.74 -7.55 15.85
CA PRO A 96 -20.51 -8.79 15.88
C PRO A 96 -21.69 -8.80 14.89
N GLY A 97 -21.80 -9.85 14.10
CA GLY A 97 -22.81 -10.03 13.06
C GLY A 97 -22.49 -9.36 11.71
N HIS A 98 -21.34 -8.69 11.57
CA HIS A 98 -20.94 -7.99 10.36
C HIS A 98 -19.58 -8.43 9.79
N GLY A 99 -18.90 -9.38 10.42
CA GLY A 99 -17.54 -9.77 10.05
C GLY A 99 -17.40 -10.18 8.59
N GLU A 100 -18.25 -11.06 8.09
CA GLU A 100 -18.23 -11.54 6.70
C GLU A 100 -18.64 -10.43 5.71
N GLU A 101 -19.65 -9.63 6.06
CA GLU A 101 -20.10 -8.50 5.22
C GLU A 101 -18.95 -7.50 5.00
N TYR A 102 -18.30 -7.09 6.09
CA TYR A 102 -17.21 -6.12 5.99
C TYR A 102 -15.99 -6.70 5.30
N ALA A 103 -15.58 -7.92 5.63
CA ALA A 103 -14.46 -8.59 4.96
C ALA A 103 -14.67 -8.69 3.43
N THR A 104 -15.89 -9.03 3.01
CA THR A 104 -16.26 -9.08 1.59
C THR A 104 -16.14 -7.71 0.94
N LYS A 105 -16.71 -6.66 1.56
CA LYS A 105 -16.62 -5.28 1.04
C LYS A 105 -15.17 -4.81 0.95
N LEU A 106 -14.36 -5.07 1.99
CA LEU A 106 -12.95 -4.70 2.00
C LEU A 106 -12.20 -5.34 0.84
N ARG A 107 -12.35 -6.64 0.64
CA ARG A 107 -11.72 -7.37 -0.46
C ARG A 107 -12.16 -6.80 -1.82
N ASP A 108 -13.46 -6.69 -2.04
CA ASP A 108 -14.02 -6.34 -3.33
C ASP A 108 -13.70 -4.88 -3.71
N TYR A 109 -13.79 -3.95 -2.76
CA TYR A 109 -13.40 -2.56 -2.97
C TYR A 109 -11.91 -2.42 -3.23
N THR A 110 -11.08 -3.13 -2.47
CA THR A 110 -9.62 -3.13 -2.64
C THR A 110 -9.22 -3.59 -4.04
N ILE A 111 -9.76 -4.72 -4.50
CA ILE A 111 -9.46 -5.24 -5.85
C ILE A 111 -9.98 -4.30 -6.94
N ALA A 112 -11.20 -3.77 -6.80
CA ALA A 112 -11.80 -2.87 -7.78
C ALA A 112 -11.02 -1.55 -7.90
N LEU A 113 -10.65 -0.94 -6.77
CA LEU A 113 -9.81 0.25 -6.72
C LEU A 113 -8.45 0.00 -7.36
N TYR A 114 -7.79 -1.09 -6.97
CA TYR A 114 -6.49 -1.44 -7.53
C TYR A 114 -6.55 -1.58 -9.05
N LYS A 115 -7.47 -2.38 -9.59
CA LYS A 115 -7.60 -2.59 -11.06
C LYS A 115 -7.74 -1.27 -11.80
N LYS A 116 -8.63 -0.39 -11.34
CA LYS A 116 -8.86 0.93 -11.95
C LYS A 116 -7.62 1.83 -11.88
N CYS A 117 -6.98 1.89 -10.72
CA CYS A 117 -5.84 2.77 -10.51
C CYS A 117 -4.57 2.24 -11.19
N ALA A 118 -4.36 0.92 -11.22
CA ALA A 118 -3.24 0.29 -11.91
C ALA A 118 -3.31 0.52 -13.42
N GLU A 119 -4.50 0.45 -14.03
CA GLU A 119 -4.70 0.79 -15.44
C GLU A 119 -4.35 2.25 -15.74
N TYR A 120 -4.83 3.18 -14.90
CA TYR A 120 -4.51 4.59 -15.02
C TYR A 120 -3.01 4.85 -14.87
N ALA A 121 -2.38 4.32 -13.81
CA ALA A 121 -0.95 4.51 -13.58
C ALA A 121 -0.10 3.94 -14.71
N LEU A 122 -0.48 2.77 -15.24
CA LEU A 122 0.19 2.16 -16.39
C LEU A 122 0.16 3.06 -17.62
N SER A 123 -0.98 3.74 -17.87
CA SER A 123 -1.12 4.72 -18.97
C SER A 123 -0.23 5.95 -18.77
N ARG A 124 0.29 6.15 -17.56
CA ARG A 124 1.21 7.23 -17.18
C ARG A 124 2.66 6.77 -17.03
N GLY A 125 2.97 5.52 -17.41
CA GLY A 125 4.31 4.98 -17.34
C GLY A 125 4.71 4.44 -15.94
N ILE A 126 3.74 4.23 -15.04
CA ILE A 126 3.96 3.69 -13.70
C ILE A 126 3.24 2.36 -13.53
N ILE A 127 3.97 1.36 -13.04
CA ILE A 127 3.44 0.09 -12.54
C ILE A 127 3.16 0.24 -11.05
N ILE A 128 1.92 0.00 -10.62
CA ILE A 128 1.59 -0.21 -9.20
C ILE A 128 1.75 -1.70 -8.91
N ALA A 129 2.86 -2.08 -8.28
CA ALA A 129 3.12 -3.48 -7.98
C ALA A 129 2.22 -4.03 -6.88
N ASP A 130 2.10 -3.30 -5.81
CA ASP A 130 1.16 -3.50 -4.72
C ASP A 130 0.80 -2.16 -4.08
N THR A 131 -0.29 -2.17 -3.34
CA THR A 131 -0.71 -1.01 -2.54
C THR A 131 -1.50 -1.46 -1.32
N LYS A 132 -1.56 -0.59 -0.33
CA LYS A 132 -2.35 -0.73 0.89
C LYS A 132 -3.49 0.29 0.87
N PHE A 133 -4.70 -0.16 1.20
CA PHE A 133 -5.84 0.71 1.50
C PHE A 133 -6.29 0.48 2.94
N GLU A 134 -6.88 1.50 3.53
CA GLU A 134 -7.59 1.41 4.78
C GLU A 134 -9.03 1.88 4.61
N PHE A 135 -9.93 1.30 5.38
CA PHE A 135 -11.35 1.62 5.32
C PHE A 135 -11.89 1.84 6.73
N GLY A 136 -12.95 2.61 6.80
CA GLY A 136 -13.67 2.83 8.03
C GLY A 136 -15.19 2.94 7.77
N LEU A 137 -15.93 2.98 8.85
CA LEU A 137 -17.39 3.16 8.82
C LEU A 137 -17.74 4.63 9.02
N ASP A 138 -18.64 5.14 8.20
CA ASP A 138 -19.28 6.44 8.42
C ASP A 138 -20.36 6.34 9.51
N GLU A 139 -21.04 7.46 9.79
CA GLU A 139 -22.12 7.53 10.78
C GLU A 139 -23.35 6.68 10.45
N ASN A 140 -23.46 6.21 9.19
CA ASN A 140 -24.56 5.35 8.73
C ASN A 140 -24.13 3.88 8.64
N GLY A 141 -22.89 3.53 9.05
CA GLY A 141 -22.33 2.18 8.95
C GLY A 141 -21.87 1.79 7.55
N ASN A 142 -21.76 2.74 6.62
CA ASN A 142 -21.23 2.44 5.29
C ASN A 142 -19.70 2.34 5.34
N VAL A 143 -19.16 1.35 4.62
CA VAL A 143 -17.71 1.21 4.42
C VAL A 143 -17.23 2.28 3.45
N VAL A 144 -16.30 3.11 3.93
CA VAL A 144 -15.72 4.25 3.20
C VAL A 144 -14.20 4.12 3.18
N LEU A 145 -13.58 4.46 2.05
CA LEU A 145 -12.13 4.55 1.94
C LEU A 145 -11.62 5.65 2.88
N GLY A 146 -10.65 5.29 3.71
CA GLY A 146 -9.97 6.18 4.65
C GLY A 146 -8.47 6.20 4.43
N ASP A 147 -7.77 6.96 5.26
CA ASP A 147 -6.32 7.10 5.25
C ASP A 147 -5.77 7.60 3.88
N GLU A 148 -4.47 7.51 3.68
CA GLU A 148 -3.85 7.78 2.39
C GLU A 148 -4.06 6.62 1.40
N MET A 149 -4.07 6.93 0.12
CA MET A 149 -4.14 5.93 -0.93
C MET A 149 -3.23 6.28 -2.11
N LEU A 150 -2.57 5.28 -2.68
CA LEU A 150 -1.79 5.41 -3.91
C LEU A 150 -0.73 6.52 -3.84
N THR A 151 -0.14 6.68 -2.67
CA THR A 151 1.02 7.52 -2.46
C THR A 151 2.30 6.68 -2.56
N PRO A 152 3.47 7.28 -2.76
CA PRO A 152 4.73 6.56 -2.69
C PRO A 152 5.02 5.91 -1.32
N ASP A 153 4.25 6.26 -0.28
CA ASP A 153 4.36 5.64 1.03
C ASP A 153 3.49 4.38 1.17
N SER A 154 2.25 4.42 0.67
CA SER A 154 1.29 3.31 0.73
C SER A 154 1.45 2.28 -0.41
N SER A 155 2.25 2.56 -1.44
CA SER A 155 2.32 1.79 -2.68
C SER A 155 3.75 1.55 -3.14
N ARG A 156 3.98 0.45 -3.88
CA ARG A 156 5.19 0.28 -4.69
C ARG A 156 4.94 0.73 -6.11
N PHE A 157 5.63 1.79 -6.49
CA PHE A 157 5.59 2.36 -7.83
C PHE A 157 6.89 2.05 -8.57
N TRP A 158 6.78 1.35 -9.69
CA TRP A 158 7.92 1.06 -10.56
C TRP A 158 7.78 1.82 -11.87
N PRO A 159 8.88 2.30 -12.47
CA PRO A 159 8.85 2.76 -13.85
C PRO A 159 8.44 1.61 -14.77
N LEU A 160 7.55 1.90 -15.72
CA LEU A 160 7.21 0.94 -16.77
C LEU A 160 8.38 0.71 -17.72
N GLU A 161 9.12 1.78 -17.98
CA GLU A 161 10.35 1.71 -18.80
C GLU A 161 11.41 0.88 -18.07
N GLY A 162 11.92 -0.12 -18.76
CA GLY A 162 12.95 -1.02 -18.22
C GLY A 162 12.42 -2.05 -17.22
N TYR A 163 11.10 -2.18 -17.04
CA TYR A 163 10.55 -3.26 -16.21
C TYR A 163 10.84 -4.62 -16.83
N GLU A 164 11.40 -5.52 -16.00
CA GLU A 164 11.68 -6.91 -16.35
C GLU A 164 11.48 -7.80 -15.13
N ALA A 165 10.76 -8.93 -15.28
CA ALA A 165 10.58 -9.91 -14.21
C ALA A 165 11.88 -10.68 -13.95
N GLY A 166 12.02 -11.26 -12.74
CA GLY A 166 13.15 -12.06 -12.33
C GLY A 166 14.10 -11.41 -11.32
N HIS A 167 13.91 -10.15 -11.04
CA HIS A 167 14.69 -9.39 -10.05
C HIS A 167 13.91 -8.24 -9.44
N GLY A 168 14.46 -7.62 -8.38
CA GLY A 168 13.88 -6.41 -7.78
C GLY A 168 13.92 -5.23 -8.74
N GLN A 169 12.88 -4.38 -8.70
CA GLN A 169 12.73 -3.24 -9.62
C GLN A 169 13.23 -1.93 -9.00
N PRO A 170 13.71 -0.98 -9.80
CA PRO A 170 13.80 0.42 -9.40
C PRO A 170 12.42 0.91 -8.93
N SER A 171 12.38 1.85 -7.98
CA SER A 171 11.10 2.33 -7.46
C SER A 171 11.09 3.83 -7.22
N PHE A 172 9.89 4.44 -7.30
CA PHE A 172 9.61 5.82 -6.94
C PHE A 172 9.15 5.98 -5.48
N ASP A 173 9.14 4.87 -4.72
CA ASP A 173 8.63 4.80 -3.36
C ASP A 173 9.74 4.76 -2.30
N LYS A 174 9.35 4.59 -1.04
CA LYS A 174 10.26 4.51 0.12
C LYS A 174 11.25 3.34 0.11
N GLN A 175 11.20 2.45 -0.89
CA GLN A 175 12.13 1.33 -1.00
C GLN A 175 13.58 1.81 -1.18
N PHE A 176 13.77 2.99 -1.80
CA PHE A 176 15.09 3.59 -1.92
C PHE A 176 15.72 3.89 -0.54
N VAL A 177 14.97 4.52 0.35
CA VAL A 177 15.40 4.77 1.73
C VAL A 177 15.60 3.48 2.50
N ARG A 178 14.69 2.51 2.37
CA ARG A 178 14.81 1.20 3.03
C ARG A 178 16.07 0.45 2.59
N ASN A 179 16.41 0.50 1.31
CA ASN A 179 17.63 -0.13 0.79
C ASN A 179 18.88 0.55 1.38
N TRP A 180 18.86 1.88 1.48
CA TRP A 180 19.97 2.62 2.09
C TRP A 180 20.12 2.27 3.58
N LEU A 181 19.03 2.29 4.36
CA LEU A 181 19.05 1.91 5.79
C LEU A 181 19.54 0.48 5.99
N LYS A 182 19.13 -0.45 5.14
CA LYS A 182 19.61 -1.84 5.20
C LYS A 182 21.11 -1.97 4.93
N ALA A 183 21.64 -1.13 4.05
CA ALA A 183 23.07 -1.09 3.74
C ALA A 183 23.87 -0.32 4.82
N ASN A 184 23.21 0.49 5.66
CA ASN A 184 23.83 1.34 6.68
C ASN A 184 23.15 1.13 8.04
N PRO A 185 23.23 -0.07 8.65
CA PRO A 185 22.50 -0.40 9.89
C PRO A 185 22.91 0.46 11.09
N ASP A 186 24.15 0.97 11.09
CA ASP A 186 24.71 1.78 12.18
C ASP A 186 24.38 3.29 12.05
N SER A 187 23.60 3.68 11.05
CA SER A 187 23.26 5.08 10.77
C SER A 187 22.32 5.72 11.81
N ASN A 188 21.77 4.94 12.74
CA ASN A 188 20.78 5.40 13.71
C ASN A 188 19.60 6.17 13.07
N TYR A 189 19.19 5.75 11.85
CA TYR A 189 18.18 6.41 11.01
C TYR A 189 18.53 7.84 10.56
N ASP A 190 19.79 8.27 10.74
CA ASP A 190 20.28 9.56 10.23
C ASP A 190 20.53 9.44 8.72
N LEU A 191 19.68 10.06 7.92
CA LEU A 191 19.77 10.03 6.47
C LEU A 191 20.67 11.15 5.95
N PRO A 192 21.68 10.85 5.11
CA PRO A 192 22.44 11.88 4.42
C PRO A 192 21.55 12.74 3.50
N GLN A 193 21.93 14.00 3.31
CA GLN A 193 21.15 14.94 2.52
C GLN A 193 20.91 14.48 1.09
N ASP A 194 21.89 13.83 0.47
CA ASP A 194 21.76 13.29 -0.90
C ASP A 194 20.72 12.14 -1.00
N VAL A 195 20.53 11.37 0.07
CA VAL A 195 19.49 10.33 0.15
C VAL A 195 18.11 10.96 0.30
N ILE A 196 18.01 12.02 1.12
CA ILE A 196 16.79 12.80 1.28
C ILE A 196 16.40 13.44 -0.05
N ASP A 197 17.32 14.15 -0.70
CA ASP A 197 17.08 14.86 -1.96
C ASP A 197 16.63 13.90 -3.07
N LYS A 198 17.29 12.76 -3.23
CA LYS A 198 16.90 11.73 -4.20
C LYS A 198 15.53 11.11 -3.89
N THR A 199 15.17 11.00 -2.62
CA THR A 199 13.84 10.49 -2.23
C THR A 199 12.76 11.50 -2.62
N ILE A 200 12.99 12.77 -2.34
CA ILE A 200 12.08 13.86 -2.73
C ILE A 200 11.93 13.90 -4.26
N GLU A 201 13.04 13.84 -5.00
CA GLU A 201 13.04 13.83 -6.48
C GLU A 201 12.14 12.70 -7.03
N LYS A 202 12.28 11.48 -6.50
CA LYS A 202 11.45 10.34 -6.91
C LYS A 202 9.96 10.54 -6.60
N TYR A 203 9.63 11.14 -5.47
CA TYR A 203 8.23 11.42 -5.11
C TYR A 203 7.63 12.49 -6.02
N LEU A 204 8.39 13.53 -6.34
CA LEU A 204 7.98 14.60 -7.26
C LEU A 204 7.81 14.07 -8.69
N GLU A 205 8.72 13.20 -9.15
CA GLU A 205 8.63 12.54 -10.45
C GLU A 205 7.36 11.70 -10.56
N ALA A 206 7.08 10.85 -9.58
CA ALA A 206 5.85 10.06 -9.54
C ALA A 206 4.60 10.95 -9.53
N TYR A 207 4.62 12.05 -8.77
CA TYR A 207 3.52 13.02 -8.75
C TYR A 207 3.29 13.65 -10.12
N GLU A 208 4.36 14.13 -10.78
CA GLU A 208 4.28 14.75 -12.11
C GLU A 208 3.76 13.74 -13.15
N MET A 209 4.28 12.51 -13.14
CA MET A 209 3.81 11.46 -14.05
C MET A 209 2.32 11.16 -13.88
N LEU A 210 1.85 11.00 -12.64
CA LEU A 210 0.45 10.64 -12.36
C LEU A 210 -0.52 11.79 -12.58
N THR A 211 -0.13 13.03 -12.27
CA THR A 211 -1.05 14.18 -12.28
C THR A 211 -0.87 15.10 -13.49
N GLY A 212 0.29 15.07 -14.13
CA GLY A 212 0.71 16.02 -15.15
C GLY A 212 1.03 17.41 -14.59
N LYS A 213 1.19 17.54 -13.27
CA LYS A 213 1.44 18.82 -12.58
C LYS A 213 2.79 18.77 -11.86
N LYS A 214 3.46 19.92 -11.79
CA LYS A 214 4.61 20.11 -10.88
C LYS A 214 4.14 20.71 -9.57
N LEU A 215 4.80 20.29 -8.48
CA LEU A 215 4.66 20.90 -7.16
C LEU A 215 5.63 22.04 -7.00
#